data_37e08414a85efd6bb01d119b4cb8698b
#
_entry.id   37e08414a85efd6bb01d119b4cb8698b
#
_cell.length_a   1.000
_cell.length_b   1.000
_cell.length_c   1.000
_cell.angle_alpha   90.00
_cell.angle_beta   90.00
_cell.angle_gamma   90.00
#
_symmetry.space_group_name_H-M   'P 1'
#
loop_
_entity.id
_entity.type
_entity.pdbx_description
1 polymer ?
#
loop_
_entity_poly.entity_id
_entity_poly.type
_entity_poly.pdbx_seq_one_letter_code
_entity_poly.pdbx_strand_id
1 'polypeptide(L)'
;YNVNGFDLEGISLGFAVAAFLLILCLTILHELIHGITFGIFFFYYFHSIDFGIIWSSFTPYCNCSEPLRKWQYLLGVAMPTLVLGGAVAVVAVITNQLLLLFLAESMILSGGGDFLITLKILLYRTDKKESVYCDHPYECGFVVFEK
;
A
#
# COMPACT_ATOMS: atom_id res chain seq x y z
N TYR A 1 22.72 -13.42 -12.61
CA TYR A 1 22.93 -12.20 -11.83
C TYR A 1 24.42 -12.10 -11.51
N ASN A 2 25.09 -11.10 -12.12
CA ASN A 2 26.49 -10.85 -11.83
C ASN A 2 26.53 -9.93 -10.59
N VAL A 3 26.77 -10.49 -9.42
CA VAL A 3 26.84 -9.77 -8.14
C VAL A 3 28.21 -9.13 -7.89
N ASN A 4 29.09 -9.17 -8.88
CA ASN A 4 30.44 -8.61 -8.79
C ASN A 4 30.39 -7.10 -9.11
N GLY A 5 30.05 -6.27 -8.13
CA GLY A 5 30.11 -4.83 -8.33
C GLY A 5 29.27 -3.96 -7.40
N PHE A 6 28.69 -4.51 -6.35
CA PHE A 6 28.08 -3.67 -5.32
C PHE A 6 29.15 -3.21 -4.33
N ASP A 7 29.88 -2.17 -4.73
CA ASP A 7 30.85 -1.52 -3.87
C ASP A 7 30.14 -0.50 -2.98
N LEU A 8 29.95 -0.85 -1.70
CA LEU A 8 29.32 0.03 -0.72
C LEU A 8 30.17 1.28 -0.43
N GLU A 9 31.48 1.27 -0.75
CA GLU A 9 32.36 2.43 -0.59
C GLU A 9 32.11 3.52 -1.63
N GLY A 10 31.36 3.20 -2.72
CA GLY A 10 31.02 4.12 -3.80
C GLY A 10 29.67 4.83 -3.69
N ILE A 11 28.88 4.60 -2.63
CA ILE A 11 27.58 5.27 -2.47
C ILE A 11 27.78 6.75 -2.14
N SER A 12 27.63 7.60 -3.14
CA SER A 12 27.68 9.04 -2.93
C SER A 12 26.49 9.53 -2.11
N LEU A 13 26.67 10.60 -1.32
CA LEU A 13 25.58 11.26 -0.60
C LEU A 13 24.41 11.62 -1.54
N GLY A 14 24.73 12.04 -2.77
CA GLY A 14 23.73 12.35 -3.80
C GLY A 14 22.86 11.14 -4.18
N PHE A 15 23.45 9.96 -4.31
CA PHE A 15 22.72 8.73 -4.57
C PHE A 15 21.81 8.36 -3.39
N ALA A 16 22.30 8.46 -2.16
CA ALA A 16 21.50 8.18 -0.97
C ALA A 16 20.29 9.12 -0.85
N VAL A 17 20.49 10.42 -1.10
CA VAL A 17 19.39 11.41 -1.11
C VAL A 17 18.39 11.11 -2.21
N ALA A 18 18.84 10.80 -3.42
CA ALA A 18 17.95 10.47 -4.54
C ALA A 18 17.14 9.21 -4.26
N ALA A 19 17.75 8.16 -3.70
CA ALA A 19 17.05 6.93 -3.31
C ALA A 19 16.02 7.20 -2.22
N PHE A 20 16.34 7.99 -1.20
CA PHE A 20 15.41 8.40 -0.15
C PHE A 20 14.21 9.15 -0.73
N LEU A 21 14.43 10.14 -1.59
CA LEU A 21 13.35 10.89 -2.24
C LEU A 21 12.48 10.01 -3.11
N LEU A 22 13.08 9.05 -3.82
CA LEU A 22 12.32 8.10 -4.64
C LEU A 22 11.41 7.21 -3.77
N ILE A 23 11.94 6.67 -2.67
CA ILE A 23 11.13 5.86 -1.74
C ILE A 23 9.98 6.70 -1.17
N LEU A 24 10.25 7.94 -0.78
CA LEU A 24 9.21 8.85 -0.28
C LEU A 24 8.11 9.12 -1.33
N CYS A 25 8.50 9.36 -2.58
CA CYS A 25 7.55 9.52 -3.68
C CYS A 25 6.72 8.24 -3.91
N LEU A 26 7.35 7.07 -3.85
CA LEU A 26 6.66 5.78 -4.01
C LEU A 26 5.72 5.50 -2.84
N THR A 27 6.06 5.91 -1.62
CA THR A 27 5.17 5.79 -0.47
C THR A 27 3.93 6.68 -0.62
N ILE A 28 4.10 7.92 -1.08
CA ILE A 28 2.97 8.82 -1.39
C ILE A 28 2.09 8.22 -2.50
N LEU A 29 2.71 7.65 -3.54
CA LEU A 29 1.99 6.99 -4.63
C LEU A 29 1.23 5.75 -4.14
N HIS A 30 1.78 5.02 -3.18
CA HIS A 30 1.13 3.88 -2.52
C HIS A 30 -0.23 4.31 -1.91
N GLU A 31 -0.22 5.37 -1.08
CA GLU A 31 -1.45 5.91 -0.47
C GLU A 31 -2.43 6.43 -1.52
N LEU A 32 -1.91 7.07 -2.56
CA LEU A 32 -2.75 7.57 -3.66
C LEU A 32 -3.47 6.42 -4.39
N ILE A 33 -2.82 5.27 -4.59
CA ILE A 33 -3.42 4.08 -5.21
C ILE A 33 -4.55 3.54 -4.32
N HIS A 34 -4.39 3.51 -2.98
CA HIS A 34 -5.49 3.20 -2.06
C HIS A 34 -6.69 4.10 -2.32
N GLY A 35 -6.47 5.42 -2.28
CA GLY A 35 -7.55 6.40 -2.47
C GLY A 35 -8.22 6.31 -3.83
N ILE A 36 -7.46 6.12 -4.91
CA ILE A 36 -8.03 5.92 -6.25
C ILE A 36 -8.86 4.64 -6.29
N THR A 37 -8.36 3.54 -5.73
CA THR A 37 -9.06 2.26 -5.76
C THR A 37 -10.35 2.31 -4.95
N PHE A 38 -10.33 2.90 -3.75
CA PHE A 38 -11.55 3.13 -2.97
C PHE A 38 -12.50 4.08 -3.70
N GLY A 39 -11.98 5.17 -4.29
CA GLY A 39 -12.78 6.15 -5.03
C GLY A 39 -13.51 5.57 -6.26
N ILE A 40 -12.97 4.54 -6.90
CA ILE A 40 -13.65 3.84 -8.02
C ILE A 40 -14.95 3.20 -7.56
N PHE A 41 -15.04 2.72 -6.33
CA PHE A 41 -16.25 2.10 -5.79
C PHE A 41 -17.32 3.12 -5.38
N PHE A 42 -16.91 4.40 -5.20
CA PHE A 42 -17.78 5.49 -4.78
C PHE A 42 -17.78 6.64 -5.78
N PHE A 43 -18.23 6.41 -7.00
CA PHE A 43 -18.21 7.35 -8.13
C PHE A 43 -18.72 8.77 -7.82
N TYR A 44 -19.39 8.97 -6.66
CA TYR A 44 -19.93 10.26 -6.22
C TYR A 44 -19.38 10.77 -4.89
N TYR A 45 -18.55 10.02 -4.15
CA TYR A 45 -18.16 10.34 -2.77
C TYR A 45 -16.65 10.33 -2.52
N PHE A 46 -15.87 10.97 -3.37
CA PHE A 46 -14.46 11.25 -3.09
C PHE A 46 -14.24 12.03 -1.77
N HIS A 47 -15.30 12.63 -1.20
CA HIS A 47 -15.27 13.32 0.09
C HIS A 47 -15.07 12.40 1.30
N SER A 48 -15.18 11.09 1.12
CA SER A 48 -15.03 10.10 2.19
C SER A 48 -13.62 9.50 2.24
N ILE A 49 -12.72 10.01 1.40
CA ILE A 49 -11.32 9.60 1.35
C ILE A 49 -10.47 10.73 1.91
N ASP A 50 -9.83 10.47 3.04
CA ASP A 50 -8.94 11.40 3.71
C ASP A 50 -7.48 10.96 3.56
N PHE A 51 -6.62 11.90 3.15
CA PHE A 51 -5.18 11.69 3.13
C PHE A 51 -4.52 12.51 4.22
N GLY A 52 -3.55 11.93 4.89
CA GLY A 52 -2.83 12.62 5.94
C GLY A 52 -1.45 12.04 6.21
N ILE A 53 -0.80 12.59 7.23
CA ILE A 53 0.50 12.12 7.71
C ILE A 53 0.41 11.91 9.22
N ILE A 54 0.77 10.72 9.67
CA ILE A 54 0.96 10.44 11.09
C ILE A 54 2.32 11.03 11.49
N TRP A 55 2.31 12.21 12.07
CA TRP A 55 3.52 12.98 12.39
C TRP A 55 4.48 12.27 13.36
N SER A 56 3.98 11.39 14.23
CA SER A 56 4.81 10.62 15.17
C SER A 56 5.73 9.61 14.48
N SER A 57 5.38 9.13 13.30
CA SER A 57 6.12 8.15 12.52
C SER A 57 6.47 8.63 11.10
N PHE A 58 6.09 9.85 10.73
CA PHE A 58 6.21 10.39 9.37
C PHE A 58 5.61 9.47 8.30
N THR A 59 4.53 8.76 8.67
CA THR A 59 3.88 7.79 7.78
C THR A 59 2.68 8.45 7.11
N PRO A 60 2.64 8.57 5.79
CA PRO A 60 1.43 8.96 5.09
C PRO A 60 0.37 7.87 5.23
N TYR A 61 -0.89 8.25 5.17
CA TYR A 61 -2.02 7.32 5.21
C TYR A 61 -3.14 7.78 4.29
N CYS A 62 -3.92 6.81 3.84
CA CYS A 62 -5.20 7.00 3.18
C CYS A 62 -6.28 6.33 4.04
N ASN A 63 -7.35 7.04 4.33
CA ASN A 63 -8.48 6.54 5.13
C ASN A 63 -9.76 6.63 4.31
N CYS A 64 -10.54 5.54 4.30
CA CYS A 64 -11.86 5.47 3.68
C CYS A 64 -12.93 5.30 4.75
N SER A 65 -13.71 6.34 5.00
CA SER A 65 -14.76 6.37 6.03
C SER A 65 -16.06 5.68 5.60
N GLU A 66 -16.21 5.38 4.30
CA GLU A 66 -17.43 4.77 3.77
C GLU A 66 -17.43 3.25 3.91
N PRO A 67 -18.60 2.67 4.24
CA PRO A 67 -18.73 1.23 4.39
C PRO A 67 -18.65 0.49 3.04
N LEU A 68 -17.65 -0.35 2.88
CA LEU A 68 -17.36 -1.16 1.72
C LEU A 68 -17.76 -2.62 1.93
N ARG A 69 -18.14 -3.32 0.86
CA ARG A 69 -18.25 -4.77 0.89
C ARG A 69 -16.88 -5.41 1.07
N LYS A 70 -16.83 -6.59 1.67
CA LYS A 70 -15.58 -7.33 1.94
C LYS A 70 -14.60 -7.34 0.76
N TRP A 71 -15.07 -7.69 -0.44
CA TRP A 71 -14.23 -7.79 -1.63
C TRP A 71 -13.70 -6.42 -2.12
N GLN A 72 -14.52 -5.36 -1.99
CA GLN A 72 -14.13 -3.99 -2.36
C GLN A 72 -13.02 -3.49 -1.45
N TYR A 73 -13.20 -3.69 -0.16
CA TYR A 73 -12.21 -3.32 0.84
C TYR A 73 -10.89 -4.08 0.64
N LEU A 74 -10.96 -5.41 0.46
CA LEU A 74 -9.78 -6.23 0.18
C LEU A 74 -9.04 -5.79 -1.08
N LEU A 75 -9.77 -5.45 -2.15
CA LEU A 75 -9.16 -4.96 -3.37
C LEU A 75 -8.48 -3.60 -3.14
N GLY A 76 -9.16 -2.68 -2.43
CA GLY A 76 -8.59 -1.38 -2.09
C GLY A 76 -7.28 -1.50 -1.32
N VAL A 77 -7.25 -2.36 -0.31
CA VAL A 77 -6.07 -2.59 0.54
C VAL A 77 -4.94 -3.29 -0.22
N ALA A 78 -5.24 -4.24 -1.11
CA ALA A 78 -4.20 -5.02 -1.81
C ALA A 78 -3.59 -4.29 -3.03
N MET A 79 -4.31 -3.33 -3.64
CA MET A 79 -3.93 -2.73 -4.93
C MET A 79 -2.55 -2.06 -4.95
N PRO A 80 -2.15 -1.24 -3.96
CA PRO A 80 -0.83 -0.63 -3.99
C PRO A 80 0.30 -1.67 -4.03
N THR A 81 0.22 -2.68 -3.19
CA THR A 81 1.22 -3.76 -3.14
C THR A 81 1.24 -4.56 -4.44
N LEU A 82 0.08 -4.82 -5.06
CA LEU A 82 0.00 -5.52 -6.35
C LEU A 82 0.60 -4.69 -7.49
N VAL A 83 0.36 -3.37 -7.50
CA VAL A 83 0.83 -2.48 -8.58
C VAL A 83 2.30 -2.11 -8.38
N LEU A 84 2.67 -1.55 -7.23
CA LEU A 84 4.03 -1.04 -6.99
C LEU A 84 5.01 -2.16 -6.61
N GLY A 85 4.53 -3.20 -5.94
CA GLY A 85 5.35 -4.36 -5.63
C GLY A 85 5.30 -5.39 -6.76
N GLY A 86 4.15 -6.00 -6.97
CA GLY A 86 3.99 -7.14 -7.88
C GLY A 86 4.28 -6.81 -9.34
N ALA A 87 3.62 -5.80 -9.91
CA ALA A 87 3.82 -5.47 -11.33
C ALA A 87 5.24 -4.97 -11.60
N VAL A 88 5.80 -4.13 -10.71
CA VAL A 88 7.19 -3.67 -10.84
C VAL A 88 8.18 -4.82 -10.72
N ALA A 89 7.94 -5.80 -9.83
CA ALA A 89 8.77 -6.99 -9.72
C ALA A 89 8.78 -7.81 -11.03
N VAL A 90 7.63 -7.99 -11.65
CA VAL A 90 7.53 -8.68 -12.96
C VAL A 90 8.34 -7.93 -14.01
N VAL A 91 8.20 -6.61 -14.12
CA VAL A 91 8.99 -5.78 -15.05
C VAL A 91 10.49 -5.91 -14.74
N ALA A 92 10.88 -5.87 -13.46
CA ALA A 92 12.27 -6.01 -13.03
C ALA A 92 12.89 -7.33 -13.49
N VAL A 93 12.15 -8.43 -13.37
CA VAL A 93 12.60 -9.76 -13.83
C VAL A 93 12.71 -9.81 -15.34
N ILE A 94 11.72 -9.31 -16.08
CA ILE A 94 11.72 -9.31 -17.56
C ILE A 94 12.87 -8.46 -18.12
N THR A 95 13.11 -7.30 -17.52
CA THR A 95 14.15 -6.36 -17.97
C THR A 95 15.53 -6.64 -17.35
N ASN A 96 15.61 -7.61 -16.45
CA ASN A 96 16.82 -7.95 -15.70
C ASN A 96 17.46 -6.76 -14.97
N GLN A 97 16.60 -5.89 -14.41
CA GLN A 97 17.00 -4.66 -13.73
C GLN A 97 16.97 -4.84 -12.19
N LEU A 98 18.14 -5.00 -11.60
CA LEU A 98 18.28 -5.22 -10.14
C LEU A 98 17.72 -4.06 -9.31
N LEU A 99 17.90 -2.81 -9.76
CA LEU A 99 17.35 -1.64 -9.07
C LEU A 99 15.83 -1.67 -8.98
N LEU A 100 15.13 -2.04 -10.08
CA LEU A 100 13.67 -2.18 -10.09
C LEU A 100 13.23 -3.30 -9.15
N LEU A 101 13.97 -4.40 -9.08
CA LEU A 101 13.66 -5.49 -8.16
C LEU A 101 13.77 -5.02 -6.71
N PHE A 102 14.82 -4.30 -6.34
CA PHE A 102 14.99 -3.73 -5.02
C PHE A 102 13.87 -2.76 -4.65
N LEU A 103 13.45 -1.90 -5.59
CA LEU A 103 12.31 -0.99 -5.38
C LEU A 103 11.01 -1.76 -5.18
N ALA A 104 10.77 -2.81 -5.98
CA ALA A 104 9.58 -3.65 -5.85
C ALA A 104 9.52 -4.36 -4.49
N GLU A 105 10.64 -4.93 -4.05
CA GLU A 105 10.76 -5.57 -2.72
C GLU A 105 10.50 -4.56 -1.60
N SER A 106 11.05 -3.35 -1.72
CA SER A 106 10.81 -2.27 -0.75
C SER A 106 9.32 -1.90 -0.66
N MET A 107 8.60 -1.87 -1.80
CA MET A 107 7.16 -1.59 -1.83
C MET A 107 6.32 -2.76 -1.30
N ILE A 108 6.72 -4.00 -1.53
CA ILE A 108 6.07 -5.18 -0.92
C ILE A 108 6.22 -5.15 0.60
N LEU A 109 7.40 -4.82 1.10
CA LEU A 109 7.66 -4.73 2.54
C LEU A 109 6.90 -3.57 3.18
N SER A 110 6.79 -2.41 2.51
CA SER A 110 6.01 -1.28 3.01
C SER A 110 4.52 -1.60 3.10
N GLY A 111 3.99 -2.46 2.21
CA GLY A 111 2.63 -2.99 2.26
C GLY A 111 2.38 -4.06 3.32
N GLY A 112 3.31 -4.26 4.28
CA GLY A 112 3.15 -5.25 5.35
C GLY A 112 1.93 -5.00 6.24
N GLY A 113 1.58 -3.74 6.48
CA GLY A 113 0.35 -3.34 7.18
C GLY A 113 -0.91 -3.79 6.43
N ASP A 114 -0.95 -3.54 5.14
CA ASP A 114 -2.06 -3.94 4.27
C ASP A 114 -2.22 -5.45 4.19
N PHE A 115 -1.09 -6.15 4.16
CA PHE A 115 -1.09 -7.61 4.21
C PHE A 115 -1.70 -8.13 5.51
N LEU A 116 -1.35 -7.54 6.67
CA LEU A 116 -1.93 -7.91 7.96
C LEU A 116 -3.43 -7.61 8.04
N ILE A 117 -3.87 -6.45 7.52
CA ILE A 117 -5.29 -6.10 7.43
C ILE A 117 -6.02 -7.11 6.54
N THR A 118 -5.47 -7.39 5.34
CA THR A 118 -6.01 -8.39 4.41
C THR A 118 -6.17 -9.75 5.08
N LEU A 119 -5.12 -10.22 5.77
CA LEU A 119 -5.14 -11.50 6.47
C LEU A 119 -6.20 -11.54 7.57
N LYS A 120 -6.30 -10.49 8.38
CA LYS A 120 -7.33 -10.38 9.43
C LYS A 120 -8.74 -10.45 8.86
N ILE A 121 -9.00 -9.75 7.74
CA ILE A 121 -10.31 -9.75 7.08
C ILE A 121 -10.63 -11.13 6.48
N LEU A 122 -9.64 -11.80 5.88
CA LEU A 122 -9.84 -13.15 5.34
C LEU A 122 -10.13 -14.17 6.43
N LEU A 123 -9.47 -14.06 7.57
CA LEU A 123 -9.66 -14.93 8.73
C LEU A 123 -10.94 -14.58 9.52
N TYR A 124 -11.46 -13.36 9.36
CA TYR A 124 -12.68 -12.95 10.04
C TYR A 124 -13.90 -13.70 9.48
N ARG A 125 -14.53 -14.47 10.36
CA ARG A 125 -15.75 -15.22 10.04
C ARG A 125 -16.92 -14.56 10.75
N THR A 126 -18.00 -14.37 10.02
CA THR A 126 -19.28 -13.89 10.52
C THR A 126 -20.40 -14.77 10.00
N ASP A 127 -21.37 -15.06 10.86
CA ASP A 127 -22.59 -15.79 10.48
C ASP A 127 -23.67 -14.83 9.91
N LYS A 128 -23.39 -13.52 9.90
CA LYS A 128 -24.28 -12.48 9.38
C LYS A 128 -24.21 -12.42 7.86
N LYS A 129 -25.39 -12.27 7.23
CA LYS A 129 -25.51 -12.25 5.77
C LYS A 129 -24.92 -11.00 5.12
N GLU A 130 -24.91 -9.87 5.86
CA GLU A 130 -24.39 -8.61 5.38
C GLU A 130 -23.37 -8.06 6.38
N SER A 131 -22.14 -7.92 5.93
CA SER A 131 -21.08 -7.26 6.65
C SER A 131 -20.43 -6.20 5.76
N VAL A 132 -20.19 -5.01 6.31
CA VAL A 132 -19.49 -3.92 5.65
C VAL A 132 -18.28 -3.52 6.45
N TYR A 133 -17.26 -3.08 5.76
CA TYR A 133 -15.93 -2.78 6.29
C TYR A 133 -15.58 -1.33 5.98
N CYS A 134 -15.04 -0.61 6.94
CA CYS A 134 -14.46 0.72 6.75
C CYS A 134 -13.18 0.85 7.59
N ASP A 135 -12.35 1.82 7.26
CA ASP A 135 -11.16 2.10 8.05
C ASP A 135 -11.53 2.60 9.44
N HIS A 136 -10.67 2.28 10.41
CA HIS A 136 -10.84 2.80 11.77
C HIS A 136 -10.45 4.28 11.80
N PRO A 137 -11.28 5.18 12.39
CA PRO A 137 -11.08 6.62 12.29
C PRO A 137 -9.83 7.15 12.99
N TYR A 138 -9.26 6.41 13.94
CA TYR A 138 -8.14 6.87 14.79
C TYR A 138 -6.96 5.91 14.88
N GLU A 139 -7.11 4.67 14.44
CA GLU A 139 -6.10 3.61 14.57
C GLU A 139 -5.87 2.89 13.25
N CYS A 140 -4.68 2.34 13.05
CA CYS A 140 -4.41 1.49 11.90
C CYS A 140 -5.22 0.19 12.00
N GLY A 141 -6.25 0.06 11.18
CA GLY A 141 -7.13 -1.10 11.20
C GLY A 141 -8.48 -0.82 10.54
N PHE A 142 -9.38 -1.74 10.72
CA PHE A 142 -10.73 -1.67 10.13
C PHE A 142 -11.81 -1.95 11.18
N VAL A 143 -13.00 -1.44 10.90
CA VAL A 143 -14.23 -1.70 11.66
C VAL A 143 -15.19 -2.51 10.80
N VAL A 144 -15.86 -3.48 11.40
CA VAL A 144 -16.88 -4.29 10.72
C VAL A 144 -18.23 -3.96 11.32
N PHE A 145 -19.16 -3.59 10.45
CA PHE A 145 -20.57 -3.44 10.81
C PHE A 145 -21.36 -4.62 10.26
N GLU A 146 -22.07 -5.31 11.13
CA GLU A 146 -22.86 -6.50 10.83
C GLU A 146 -24.34 -6.22 10.98
N LYS A 147 -25.14 -6.65 9.98
CA LYS A 147 -26.61 -6.60 9.98
C LYS A 147 -27.22 -7.97 10.01
#